data_3fcf43cde353d425e85a855526b8a4d4
#
_entry.id   3fcf43cde353d425e85a855526b8a4d4
#
_cell.length_a   1.000
_cell.length_b   1.000
_cell.length_c   1.000
_cell.angle_alpha   90.00
_cell.angle_beta   90.00
_cell.angle_gamma   90.00
#
_symmetry.space_group_name_H-M   'P 1'
#
loop_
_entity.id
_entity.type
_entity.pdbx_description
1 polymer ?
#
loop_
_entity_poly.entity_id
_entity_poly.type
_entity_poly.pdbx_seq_one_letter_code
_entity_poly.pdbx_strand_id
1 'polypeptide(L)'
;ARPYCVGGGAGEAAGGAELLEVCWRRRFLQGGTGPLPWRAYLSGRHPGFGPLGAALRTNLAAQWWDSALPQREQVFPVDTPLHGPPSDAQGLRLLHPGTLREALQGCGQNLGGGQIVRNWALEEVLGTAGVLRESLLPGVLAQYVSCLELVNKRLPCGLAQIGVCFHFVPESEQQNGNLTRIGERTTSLLAWFSSPRTAGQWLDYWLRQRLQWWRKFAVGPSNFSSSDFQDEEGRRGFKLHYKFPWGTETIETLKNLGDTELLQMYPGDSSQLLGRDGRKSVIPHVLSVNGNLDRGVLAYLFDSLQLVENPLTAKKNSQRKVLKLHPCLAPLKVALDLGKGPITELRQVCQGLFNELTENGISVWPGYLETVQLSLEQLYTKYDEMSILFMVLITDATLENGVVQLRSRDTTVKEMMHISRLKDFLTKYVTSAKNV
;
A
#
# COMPACT_ATOMS: atom_id res chain seq x y z
N ALA A 1 36.55 -1.60 20.50
CA ALA A 1 35.54 -1.10 19.58
C ALA A 1 34.46 -0.36 20.39
N ARG A 2 34.46 0.95 20.32
CA ARG A 2 33.47 1.79 21.00
C ARG A 2 32.20 1.82 20.12
N PRO A 3 30.97 1.79 20.68
CA PRO A 3 29.75 2.00 19.89
C PRO A 3 29.68 3.47 19.50
N TYR A 4 29.46 3.71 18.21
CA TYR A 4 29.13 5.03 17.66
C TYR A 4 27.78 5.49 18.22
N CYS A 5 27.82 6.43 19.13
CA CYS A 5 26.66 7.25 19.46
C CYS A 5 26.46 8.26 18.33
N VAL A 6 25.51 7.99 17.44
CA VAL A 6 24.98 8.98 16.52
C VAL A 6 23.99 9.84 17.30
N GLY A 7 24.43 11.01 17.72
CA GLY A 7 23.60 12.08 18.24
C GLY A 7 22.78 12.69 17.10
N GLY A 8 21.58 12.19 16.89
CA GLY A 8 20.56 12.72 15.98
C GLY A 8 19.21 12.64 16.66
N GLY A 9 18.72 13.79 17.14
CA GLY A 9 17.32 14.12 17.31
C GLY A 9 16.48 13.31 18.29
N ALA A 10 16.56 13.61 19.57
CA ALA A 10 15.55 13.17 20.54
C ALA A 10 14.10 13.56 20.15
N GLY A 11 13.93 14.62 19.34
CA GLY A 11 12.63 15.05 18.83
C GLY A 11 12.07 14.21 17.67
N GLU A 12 12.92 13.69 16.77
CA GLU A 12 12.50 12.85 15.64
C GLU A 12 12.11 11.44 16.10
N ALA A 13 12.80 10.88 17.09
CA ALA A 13 12.45 9.61 17.71
C ALA A 13 11.12 9.68 18.47
N ALA A 14 10.82 10.82 19.11
CA ALA A 14 9.58 11.06 19.84
C ALA A 14 8.36 11.10 18.89
N GLY A 15 8.46 11.79 17.75
CA GLY A 15 7.37 11.84 16.75
C GLY A 15 7.02 10.47 16.15
N GLY A 16 8.00 9.61 15.95
CA GLY A 16 7.78 8.24 15.46
C GLY A 16 7.04 7.35 16.46
N ALA A 17 7.34 7.45 17.75
CA ALA A 17 6.66 6.69 18.80
C ALA A 17 5.22 7.17 19.00
N GLU A 18 4.98 8.47 18.93
CA GLU A 18 3.66 9.07 19.02
C GLU A 18 2.76 8.66 17.86
N LEU A 19 3.28 8.70 16.63
CA LEU A 19 2.54 8.22 15.47
C LEU A 19 2.17 6.76 15.60
N LEU A 20 3.11 5.91 16.03
CA LEU A 20 2.89 4.48 16.20
C LEU A 20 1.74 4.22 17.18
N GLU A 21 1.70 4.94 18.30
CA GLU A 21 0.62 4.85 19.27
C GLU A 21 -0.74 5.29 18.69
N VAL A 22 -0.77 6.42 17.99
CA VAL A 22 -1.99 6.90 17.31
C VAL A 22 -2.48 5.88 16.30
N CYS A 23 -1.60 5.39 15.42
CA CYS A 23 -1.95 4.42 14.39
C CYS A 23 -2.45 3.09 14.98
N TRP A 24 -1.86 2.61 16.07
CA TRP A 24 -2.32 1.43 16.78
C TRP A 24 -3.67 1.67 17.47
N ARG A 25 -3.81 2.74 18.23
CA ARG A 25 -5.05 3.10 18.92
C ARG A 25 -6.23 3.32 17.95
N ARG A 26 -5.98 3.95 16.81
CA ARG A 26 -7.00 4.23 15.80
C ARG A 26 -7.13 3.13 14.74
N ARG A 27 -6.49 1.98 14.95
CA ARG A 27 -6.64 0.80 14.10
C ARG A 27 -6.21 1.02 12.63
N PHE A 28 -5.21 1.84 12.41
CA PHE A 28 -4.44 1.82 11.15
C PHE A 28 -3.49 0.62 11.14
N LEU A 29 -2.84 0.35 12.26
CA LEU A 29 -1.90 -0.74 12.42
C LEU A 29 -2.44 -1.79 13.41
N GLN A 30 -2.19 -3.06 13.13
CA GLN A 30 -2.45 -4.17 14.02
C GLN A 30 -1.21 -4.45 14.88
N GLY A 31 -1.44 -4.80 16.12
CA GLY A 31 -0.44 -5.28 17.07
C GLY A 31 -1.15 -6.12 18.12
N GLY A 32 -0.48 -6.98 18.87
CA GLY A 32 -1.10 -7.79 19.92
C GLY A 32 -1.62 -6.92 21.08
N THR A 33 -0.98 -6.97 22.23
CA THR A 33 -1.30 -6.13 23.40
C THR A 33 -0.82 -4.68 23.28
N GLY A 34 -0.05 -4.35 22.23
CA GLY A 34 0.51 -3.04 21.94
C GLY A 34 1.03 -2.92 20.51
N PRO A 35 1.53 -1.74 20.12
CA PRO A 35 2.12 -1.54 18.81
C PRO A 35 3.42 -2.33 18.66
N LEU A 36 3.65 -2.90 17.46
CA LEU A 36 4.93 -3.49 17.09
C LEU A 36 5.93 -2.40 16.69
N PRO A 37 7.26 -2.66 16.78
CA PRO A 37 8.24 -1.71 16.28
C PRO A 37 8.11 -1.50 14.76
N TRP A 38 8.43 -0.29 14.26
CA TRP A 38 8.33 0.07 12.83
C TRP A 38 9.00 -0.92 11.89
N ARG A 39 10.13 -1.52 12.31
CA ARG A 39 10.84 -2.54 11.53
C ARG A 39 9.98 -3.75 11.20
N ALA A 40 9.05 -4.15 12.08
CA ALA A 40 8.14 -5.25 11.82
C ALA A 40 7.16 -4.91 10.68
N TYR A 41 6.66 -3.67 10.66
CA TYR A 41 5.78 -3.21 9.57
C TYR A 41 6.54 -3.06 8.24
N LEU A 42 7.75 -2.50 8.26
CA LEU A 42 8.60 -2.34 7.07
C LEU A 42 9.03 -3.67 6.45
N SER A 43 9.28 -4.68 7.29
CA SER A 43 9.66 -6.02 6.85
C SER A 43 8.48 -6.95 6.52
N GLY A 44 7.23 -6.47 6.65
CA GLY A 44 6.05 -7.29 6.38
C GLY A 44 5.81 -8.42 7.38
N ARG A 45 6.39 -8.35 8.59
CA ARG A 45 6.21 -9.33 9.68
C ARG A 45 5.16 -8.92 10.71
N HIS A 46 4.25 -8.07 10.34
CA HIS A 46 3.16 -7.63 11.19
C HIS A 46 1.89 -8.45 10.92
N PRO A 47 0.94 -8.52 11.87
CA PRO A 47 -0.30 -9.29 11.72
C PRO A 47 -1.31 -8.66 10.74
N GLY A 48 -0.91 -7.68 9.96
CA GLY A 48 -1.72 -6.94 9.01
C GLY A 48 -1.98 -5.49 9.43
N PHE A 49 -2.72 -4.81 8.58
CA PHE A 49 -3.26 -3.49 8.88
C PHE A 49 -4.61 -3.63 9.61
N GLY A 50 -4.93 -2.68 10.49
CA GLY A 50 -6.27 -2.55 11.05
C GLY A 50 -7.27 -2.02 10.01
N PRO A 51 -8.56 -1.87 10.35
CA PRO A 51 -9.60 -1.46 9.41
C PRO A 51 -9.29 -0.16 8.67
N LEU A 52 -8.77 0.86 9.36
CA LEU A 52 -8.42 2.14 8.71
C LEU A 52 -7.16 2.02 7.85
N GLY A 53 -6.18 1.22 8.27
CA GLY A 53 -4.98 0.98 7.47
C GLY A 53 -5.26 0.15 6.22
N ALA A 54 -6.12 -0.86 6.32
CA ALA A 54 -6.57 -1.65 5.17
C ALA A 54 -7.34 -0.78 4.17
N ALA A 55 -8.24 0.08 4.64
CA ALA A 55 -8.96 1.03 3.79
C ALA A 55 -8.00 2.05 3.14
N LEU A 56 -7.00 2.57 3.87
CA LEU A 56 -5.96 3.42 3.30
C LEU A 56 -5.18 2.71 2.20
N ARG A 57 -4.76 1.45 2.42
CA ARG A 57 -4.08 0.64 1.41
C ARG A 57 -4.95 0.40 0.17
N THR A 58 -6.23 0.11 0.36
CA THR A 58 -7.20 -0.05 -0.74
C THR A 58 -7.33 1.24 -1.56
N ASN A 59 -7.45 2.38 -0.89
CA ASN A 59 -7.51 3.68 -1.57
C ASN A 59 -6.20 3.98 -2.33
N LEU A 60 -5.04 3.68 -1.74
CA LEU A 60 -3.74 3.84 -2.40
C LEU A 60 -3.62 2.93 -3.64
N ALA A 61 -4.07 1.68 -3.53
CA ALA A 61 -4.11 0.75 -4.65
C ALA A 61 -5.03 1.24 -5.78
N ALA A 62 -6.21 1.78 -5.44
CA ALA A 62 -7.12 2.38 -6.42
C ALA A 62 -6.47 3.57 -7.15
N GLN A 63 -5.80 4.46 -6.42
CA GLN A 63 -5.07 5.58 -7.03
C GLN A 63 -3.89 5.10 -7.89
N TRP A 64 -3.25 3.98 -7.52
CA TRP A 64 -2.20 3.38 -8.34
C TRP A 64 -2.78 2.87 -9.67
N TRP A 65 -3.89 2.15 -9.64
CA TRP A 65 -4.59 1.70 -10.85
C TRP A 65 -4.99 2.87 -11.75
N ASP A 66 -5.56 3.93 -11.18
CA ASP A 66 -5.93 5.14 -11.92
C ASP A 66 -4.71 5.79 -12.62
N SER A 67 -3.49 5.61 -12.07
CA SER A 67 -2.26 6.17 -12.65
C SER A 67 -1.57 5.22 -13.62
N ALA A 68 -1.70 3.92 -13.43
CA ALA A 68 -1.03 2.91 -14.26
C ALA A 68 -1.79 2.60 -15.55
N LEU A 69 -3.11 2.89 -15.58
CA LEU A 69 -3.98 2.69 -16.74
C LEU A 69 -4.35 4.03 -17.40
N PRO A 70 -3.41 4.82 -17.95
CA PRO A 70 -3.73 6.04 -18.65
C PRO A 70 -4.54 5.72 -19.93
N GLN A 71 -5.54 6.51 -20.25
CA GLN A 71 -6.49 6.27 -21.36
C GLN A 71 -5.84 6.12 -22.74
N ARG A 72 -4.58 6.55 -22.90
CA ARG A 72 -3.88 6.55 -24.18
C ARG A 72 -2.86 5.42 -24.35
N GLU A 73 -2.58 4.68 -23.29
CA GLU A 73 -1.52 3.68 -23.27
C GLU A 73 -2.13 2.30 -23.04
N GLN A 74 -1.69 1.31 -23.80
CA GLN A 74 -2.23 -0.04 -23.80
C GLN A 74 -1.67 -0.82 -22.60
N VAL A 75 -2.19 -0.54 -21.40
CA VAL A 75 -1.86 -1.29 -20.18
C VAL A 75 -3.04 -2.18 -19.81
N PHE A 76 -2.77 -3.48 -19.65
CA PHE A 76 -3.78 -4.46 -19.28
C PHE A 76 -3.56 -4.93 -17.84
N PRO A 77 -4.60 -4.97 -17.02
CA PRO A 77 -4.55 -5.65 -15.75
C PRO A 77 -4.45 -7.15 -15.96
N VAL A 78 -3.57 -7.80 -15.20
CA VAL A 78 -3.42 -9.26 -15.20
C VAL A 78 -3.48 -9.79 -13.78
N ASP A 79 -3.80 -11.07 -13.64
CA ASP A 79 -3.76 -11.79 -12.37
C ASP A 79 -2.91 -13.03 -12.48
N THR A 80 -2.17 -13.33 -11.42
CA THR A 80 -1.25 -14.46 -11.38
C THR A 80 -1.34 -15.19 -10.04
N PRO A 81 -1.12 -16.52 -10.00
CA PRO A 81 -1.20 -17.31 -8.77
C PRO A 81 -0.20 -16.85 -7.70
N LEU A 82 -0.54 -17.09 -6.43
CA LEU A 82 0.34 -16.84 -5.28
C LEU A 82 1.54 -17.78 -5.23
N HIS A 83 1.43 -18.93 -5.89
CA HIS A 83 2.49 -19.94 -5.97
C HIS A 83 2.77 -20.29 -7.42
N GLY A 84 4.04 -20.51 -7.71
CA GLY A 84 4.51 -21.01 -9.00
C GLY A 84 4.75 -22.51 -8.98
N PRO A 85 5.04 -23.09 -10.16
CA PRO A 85 5.47 -24.48 -10.26
C PRO A 85 6.76 -24.70 -9.46
N PRO A 86 7.09 -25.95 -9.15
CA PRO A 86 8.38 -26.29 -8.58
C PRO A 86 9.51 -25.73 -9.44
N SER A 87 10.47 -25.09 -8.81
CA SER A 87 11.66 -24.56 -9.48
C SER A 87 12.89 -24.80 -8.60
N ASP A 88 14.06 -24.86 -9.21
CA ASP A 88 15.33 -24.97 -8.48
C ASP A 88 15.72 -23.68 -7.76
N ALA A 89 14.95 -22.61 -7.95
CA ALA A 89 15.20 -21.33 -7.30
C ALA A 89 15.09 -21.44 -5.78
N GLN A 90 15.97 -20.75 -5.09
CA GLN A 90 15.87 -20.53 -3.65
C GLN A 90 14.61 -19.68 -3.40
N GLY A 91 13.69 -20.17 -2.56
CA GLY A 91 12.45 -19.48 -2.25
C GLY A 91 11.67 -20.19 -1.15
N LEU A 92 10.62 -19.54 -0.68
CA LEU A 92 9.70 -20.12 0.30
C LEU A 92 8.85 -21.19 -0.36
N ARG A 93 8.88 -22.40 0.19
CA ARG A 93 8.18 -23.55 -0.37
C ARG A 93 6.98 -23.95 0.47
N LEU A 94 5.89 -24.34 -0.20
CA LEU A 94 4.70 -24.90 0.43
C LEU A 94 4.80 -26.42 0.43
N LEU A 95 4.82 -27.00 1.61
CA LEU A 95 4.85 -28.45 1.83
C LEU A 95 3.62 -28.86 2.66
N HIS A 96 2.91 -29.87 2.20
CA HIS A 96 1.87 -30.49 2.99
C HIS A 96 2.52 -31.30 4.14
N PRO A 97 2.07 -31.15 5.41
CA PRO A 97 2.69 -31.85 6.54
C PRO A 97 2.70 -33.37 6.40
N GLY A 98 1.70 -33.95 5.73
CA GLY A 98 1.64 -35.39 5.44
C GLY A 98 2.78 -35.83 4.53
N THR A 99 2.99 -35.15 3.43
CA THR A 99 4.08 -35.45 2.46
C THR A 99 5.46 -35.38 3.12
N LEU A 100 5.69 -34.33 3.95
CA LEU A 100 6.92 -34.21 4.70
C LEU A 100 7.10 -35.34 5.71
N ARG A 101 6.03 -35.76 6.38
CA ARG A 101 6.06 -36.87 7.35
C ARG A 101 6.36 -38.21 6.65
N GLU A 102 5.74 -38.48 5.52
CA GLU A 102 5.96 -39.68 4.71
C GLU A 102 7.41 -39.76 4.23
N ALA A 103 7.96 -38.65 3.71
CA ALA A 103 9.35 -38.57 3.31
C ALA A 103 10.31 -38.83 4.47
N LEU A 104 10.04 -38.27 5.65
CA LEU A 104 10.85 -38.47 6.85
C LEU A 104 10.71 -39.92 7.42
N GLN A 105 9.56 -40.56 7.32
CA GLN A 105 9.34 -41.95 7.76
C GLN A 105 9.98 -42.93 6.80
N GLY A 106 9.92 -42.70 5.48
CA GLY A 106 10.62 -43.51 4.49
C GLY A 106 12.15 -43.52 4.68
N CYS A 107 12.69 -42.42 5.18
CA CYS A 107 14.13 -42.33 5.54
C CYS A 107 14.51 -43.11 6.79
N GLY A 108 13.56 -43.43 7.69
CA GLY A 108 13.83 -44.10 8.96
C GLY A 108 13.97 -45.63 8.85
N GLN A 109 13.51 -46.25 7.76
CA GLN A 109 13.51 -47.72 7.61
C GLN A 109 14.76 -48.30 6.93
N ASN A 110 15.65 -47.47 6.36
CA ASN A 110 16.90 -47.91 5.72
C ASN A 110 18.13 -47.55 6.56
N LEU A 111 18.51 -48.45 7.44
CA LEU A 111 19.60 -48.33 8.44
C LEU A 111 21.02 -48.60 7.88
N GLY A 112 21.41 -48.11 6.71
CA GLY A 112 22.72 -48.40 6.18
C GLY A 112 23.42 -47.25 5.41
N GLY A 113 22.74 -46.23 4.99
CA GLY A 113 23.29 -45.13 4.19
C GLY A 113 22.72 -43.76 4.57
N GLY A 114 22.51 -43.55 5.85
CA GLY A 114 21.52 -42.60 6.42
C GLY A 114 21.59 -41.14 5.96
N GLN A 115 22.71 -40.61 5.50
CA GLN A 115 22.79 -39.18 5.17
C GLN A 115 22.52 -38.88 3.70
N ILE A 116 22.97 -39.76 2.79
CA ILE A 116 22.77 -39.59 1.35
C ILE A 116 21.31 -39.86 0.96
N VAL A 117 20.68 -40.91 1.55
CA VAL A 117 19.27 -41.25 1.29
C VAL A 117 18.31 -40.19 1.84
N ARG A 118 18.63 -39.61 3.00
CA ARG A 118 17.84 -38.49 3.58
C ARG A 118 17.85 -37.25 2.69
N ASN A 119 19.02 -36.91 2.15
CA ASN A 119 19.14 -35.74 1.28
C ASN A 119 18.36 -35.96 -0.02
N TRP A 120 18.43 -37.13 -0.63
CA TRP A 120 17.72 -37.43 -1.87
C TRP A 120 16.18 -37.39 -1.71
N ALA A 121 15.63 -38.01 -0.67
CA ALA A 121 14.18 -37.97 -0.41
C ALA A 121 13.69 -36.54 -0.08
N LEU A 122 14.50 -35.73 0.60
CA LEU A 122 14.17 -34.33 0.88
C LEU A 122 14.21 -33.50 -0.40
N GLU A 123 15.22 -33.70 -1.24
CA GLU A 123 15.33 -33.03 -2.55
C GLU A 123 14.17 -33.36 -3.47
N GLU A 124 13.73 -34.62 -3.51
CA GLU A 124 12.58 -35.05 -4.29
C GLU A 124 11.28 -34.37 -3.82
N VAL A 125 11.04 -34.32 -2.50
CA VAL A 125 9.88 -33.63 -1.93
C VAL A 125 9.96 -32.13 -2.17
N LEU A 126 11.13 -31.52 -2.03
CA LEU A 126 11.33 -30.11 -2.34
C LEU A 126 11.15 -29.82 -3.81
N GLY A 127 11.55 -30.74 -4.70
CA GLY A 127 11.36 -30.64 -6.15
C GLY A 127 9.89 -30.63 -6.60
N THR A 128 9.00 -31.24 -5.80
CA THR A 128 7.54 -31.25 -6.07
C THR A 128 6.79 -30.11 -5.36
N ALA A 129 7.43 -29.40 -4.43
CA ALA A 129 6.80 -28.35 -3.65
C ALA A 129 6.55 -27.08 -4.46
N GLY A 130 5.36 -26.51 -4.35
CA GLY A 130 5.08 -25.20 -4.91
C GLY A 130 5.91 -24.11 -4.25
N VAL A 131 6.37 -23.14 -5.03
CA VAL A 131 7.17 -21.98 -4.53
C VAL A 131 6.27 -20.77 -4.38
N LEU A 132 6.28 -20.15 -3.19
CA LEU A 132 5.59 -18.88 -2.98
C LEU A 132 6.28 -17.76 -3.77
N ARG A 133 5.50 -16.95 -4.45
CA ARG A 133 6.05 -15.87 -5.28
C ARG A 133 6.71 -14.79 -4.43
N GLU A 134 7.95 -14.47 -4.75
CA GLU A 134 8.69 -13.34 -4.18
C GLU A 134 8.50 -12.04 -4.98
N SER A 135 8.09 -12.19 -6.25
CA SER A 135 7.84 -11.11 -7.21
C SER A 135 6.64 -11.42 -8.08
N LEU A 136 5.97 -10.38 -8.56
CA LEU A 136 4.89 -10.49 -9.55
C LEU A 136 5.44 -10.67 -10.99
N LEU A 137 6.69 -10.29 -11.22
CA LEU A 137 7.25 -10.19 -12.58
C LEU A 137 7.21 -11.51 -13.37
N PRO A 138 7.63 -12.67 -12.85
CA PRO A 138 7.61 -13.90 -13.63
C PRO A 138 6.20 -14.28 -14.10
N GLY A 139 5.21 -14.18 -13.21
CA GLY A 139 3.82 -14.46 -13.56
C GLY A 139 3.24 -13.49 -14.59
N VAL A 140 3.60 -12.22 -14.52
CA VAL A 140 3.20 -11.20 -15.50
C VAL A 140 3.87 -11.44 -16.85
N LEU A 141 5.17 -11.77 -16.88
CA LEU A 141 5.88 -12.09 -18.12
C LEU A 141 5.32 -13.32 -18.82
N ALA A 142 4.86 -14.31 -18.06
CA ALA A 142 4.23 -15.52 -18.63
C ALA A 142 2.94 -15.21 -19.42
N GLN A 143 2.33 -14.03 -19.24
CA GLN A 143 1.14 -13.62 -19.99
C GLN A 143 1.46 -12.71 -21.19
N TYR A 144 2.74 -12.40 -21.43
CA TYR A 144 3.15 -11.44 -22.46
C TYR A 144 2.63 -11.81 -23.86
N VAL A 145 2.85 -13.04 -24.32
CA VAL A 145 2.47 -13.47 -25.68
C VAL A 145 0.97 -13.34 -25.91
N SER A 146 0.16 -13.83 -24.96
CA SER A 146 -1.30 -13.73 -25.04
C SER A 146 -1.80 -12.28 -25.08
N CYS A 147 -1.18 -11.41 -24.28
CA CYS A 147 -1.55 -10.00 -24.25
C CYS A 147 -1.03 -9.23 -25.47
N LEU A 148 0.12 -9.62 -26.04
CA LEU A 148 0.66 -9.04 -27.26
C LEU A 148 -0.30 -9.21 -28.45
N GLU A 149 -1.02 -10.33 -28.50
CA GLU A 149 -2.03 -10.57 -29.52
C GLU A 149 -3.22 -9.62 -29.40
N LEU A 150 -3.64 -9.27 -28.18
CA LEU A 150 -4.74 -8.32 -27.93
C LEU A 150 -4.44 -6.93 -28.53
N VAL A 151 -3.18 -6.55 -28.56
CA VAL A 151 -2.75 -5.26 -29.14
C VAL A 151 -2.31 -5.36 -30.59
N ASN A 152 -2.59 -6.48 -31.27
CA ASN A 152 -2.13 -6.74 -32.64
C ASN A 152 -0.61 -6.59 -32.78
N LYS A 153 0.11 -7.07 -31.80
CA LYS A 153 1.59 -7.01 -31.68
C LYS A 153 2.17 -5.58 -31.64
N ARG A 154 1.38 -4.58 -31.31
CA ARG A 154 1.81 -3.17 -31.29
C ARG A 154 2.58 -2.84 -30.01
N LEU A 155 3.73 -2.19 -30.16
CA LEU A 155 4.52 -1.62 -29.07
C LEU A 155 4.42 -0.08 -29.08
N PRO A 156 4.50 0.58 -27.93
CA PRO A 156 4.64 -0.01 -26.59
C PRO A 156 3.31 -0.55 -26.05
N CYS A 157 3.39 -1.49 -25.12
CA CYS A 157 2.26 -1.96 -24.32
C CYS A 157 2.71 -2.32 -22.91
N GLY A 158 1.77 -2.50 -21.98
CA GLY A 158 2.09 -2.79 -20.60
C GLY A 158 1.15 -3.81 -19.97
N LEU A 159 1.65 -4.55 -18.99
CA LEU A 159 0.91 -5.44 -18.12
C LEU A 159 1.06 -4.98 -16.68
N ALA A 160 -0.03 -4.94 -15.94
CA ALA A 160 -0.04 -4.40 -14.59
C ALA A 160 -0.74 -5.34 -13.62
N GLN A 161 -0.20 -5.45 -12.41
CA GLN A 161 -0.78 -6.24 -11.32
C GLN A 161 -0.50 -5.60 -9.96
N ILE A 162 -1.47 -5.74 -9.05
CA ILE A 162 -1.24 -5.60 -7.62
C ILE A 162 -1.44 -6.96 -6.97
N GLY A 163 -0.52 -7.37 -6.11
CA GLY A 163 -0.62 -8.65 -5.45
C GLY A 163 0.31 -8.80 -4.26
N VAL A 164 0.07 -9.84 -3.48
CA VAL A 164 0.90 -10.18 -2.33
C VAL A 164 2.13 -10.96 -2.79
N CYS A 165 3.28 -10.59 -2.25
CA CYS A 165 4.55 -11.28 -2.42
C CYS A 165 5.15 -11.64 -1.06
N PHE A 166 5.90 -12.74 -1.02
CA PHE A 166 6.50 -13.26 0.19
C PHE A 166 8.01 -13.15 0.11
N HIS A 167 8.68 -13.04 1.25
CA HIS A 167 10.13 -13.04 1.31
C HIS A 167 10.63 -13.63 2.61
N PHE A 168 11.82 -14.20 2.57
CA PHE A 168 12.49 -14.71 3.76
C PHE A 168 13.10 -13.56 4.56
N VAL A 169 12.93 -13.60 5.89
CA VAL A 169 13.51 -12.62 6.80
C VAL A 169 14.63 -13.27 7.60
N PRO A 170 15.87 -12.78 7.50
CA PRO A 170 17.03 -13.35 8.19
C PRO A 170 16.89 -13.30 9.72
N GLU A 171 17.56 -14.22 10.42
CA GLU A 171 17.56 -14.27 11.90
C GLU A 171 18.12 -13.00 12.54
N SER A 172 19.08 -12.36 11.92
CA SER A 172 19.69 -11.11 12.40
C SER A 172 18.69 -9.96 12.59
N GLU A 173 17.54 -10.02 11.90
CA GLU A 173 16.46 -9.06 12.04
C GLU A 173 15.37 -9.48 13.04
N GLN A 174 15.52 -10.67 13.64
CA GLN A 174 14.55 -11.23 14.58
C GLN A 174 14.87 -10.78 16.00
N GLN A 175 14.37 -9.65 16.42
CA GLN A 175 14.57 -9.15 17.79
C GLN A 175 13.57 -9.72 18.83
N ASN A 176 12.51 -10.41 18.42
CA ASN A 176 11.52 -11.02 19.32
C ASN A 176 11.11 -12.40 18.80
N GLY A 177 11.32 -13.43 19.60
CA GLY A 177 11.20 -14.85 19.29
C GLY A 177 9.85 -15.39 18.78
N ASN A 178 8.84 -14.56 18.58
CA ASN A 178 7.48 -14.97 18.17
C ASN A 178 7.08 -14.52 16.75
N LEU A 179 7.96 -13.85 16.00
CA LEU A 179 7.63 -13.43 14.64
C LEU A 179 8.08 -14.50 13.64
N THR A 180 7.25 -14.74 12.63
CA THR A 180 7.55 -15.69 11.54
C THR A 180 8.77 -15.22 10.75
N ARG A 181 9.51 -16.19 10.16
CA ARG A 181 10.61 -15.90 9.23
C ARG A 181 10.12 -15.50 7.83
N ILE A 182 8.83 -15.44 7.64
CA ILE A 182 8.20 -15.07 6.38
C ILE A 182 7.69 -13.65 6.51
N GLY A 183 8.16 -12.77 5.62
CA GLY A 183 7.61 -11.44 5.41
C GLY A 183 6.61 -11.46 4.27
N GLU A 184 5.51 -10.73 4.44
CA GLU A 184 4.46 -10.55 3.45
C GLU A 184 4.37 -9.06 3.08
N ARG A 185 4.20 -8.77 1.80
CA ARG A 185 4.07 -7.39 1.32
C ARG A 185 3.13 -7.33 0.13
N THR A 186 2.29 -6.31 0.09
CA THR A 186 1.49 -5.99 -1.08
C THR A 186 2.33 -5.13 -2.02
N THR A 187 2.55 -5.63 -3.22
CA THR A 187 3.33 -4.94 -4.25
C THR A 187 2.48 -4.61 -5.46
N SER A 188 2.86 -3.56 -6.15
CA SER A 188 2.34 -3.21 -7.47
C SER A 188 3.43 -3.41 -8.51
N LEU A 189 3.08 -3.94 -9.66
CA LEU A 189 3.98 -4.12 -10.79
C LEU A 189 3.34 -3.56 -12.05
N LEU A 190 4.10 -2.75 -12.78
CA LEU A 190 3.85 -2.44 -14.17
C LEU A 190 5.06 -2.94 -14.97
N ALA A 191 4.83 -3.94 -15.83
CA ALA A 191 5.78 -4.38 -16.83
C ALA A 191 5.46 -3.66 -18.15
N TRP A 192 6.36 -2.79 -18.60
CA TRP A 192 6.21 -2.00 -19.81
C TRP A 192 7.13 -2.55 -20.90
N PHE A 193 6.53 -2.92 -22.02
CA PHE A 193 7.23 -3.51 -23.17
C PHE A 193 7.40 -2.45 -24.24
N SER A 194 8.64 -2.14 -24.59
CA SER A 194 8.97 -1.11 -25.57
C SER A 194 10.11 -1.53 -26.49
N SER A 195 10.22 -0.86 -27.62
CA SER A 195 11.38 -1.06 -28.50
C SER A 195 12.70 -0.79 -27.77
N PRO A 196 13.76 -1.58 -27.99
CA PRO A 196 15.08 -1.33 -27.42
C PRO A 196 15.57 0.10 -27.62
N ARG A 197 15.21 0.73 -28.75
CA ARG A 197 15.60 2.10 -29.10
C ARG A 197 14.97 3.17 -28.21
N THR A 198 13.78 2.91 -27.69
CA THR A 198 13.00 3.87 -26.89
C THR A 198 12.93 3.51 -25.42
N ALA A 199 13.48 2.37 -25.01
CA ALA A 199 13.41 1.86 -23.64
C ALA A 199 13.95 2.85 -22.60
N GLY A 200 15.09 3.53 -22.88
CA GLY A 200 15.64 4.55 -22.00
C GLY A 200 14.72 5.76 -21.83
N GLN A 201 14.07 6.21 -22.91
CA GLN A 201 13.12 7.32 -22.87
C GLN A 201 11.87 6.96 -22.06
N TRP A 202 11.38 5.74 -22.18
CA TRP A 202 10.26 5.23 -21.40
C TRP A 202 10.61 5.06 -19.92
N LEU A 203 11.84 4.64 -19.61
CA LEU A 203 12.30 4.58 -18.23
C LEU A 203 12.31 5.96 -17.56
N ASP A 204 12.83 6.99 -18.26
CA ASP A 204 12.82 8.39 -17.77
C ASP A 204 11.39 8.96 -17.70
N TYR A 205 10.50 8.56 -18.61
CA TYR A 205 9.08 8.92 -18.56
C TYR A 205 8.42 8.37 -17.31
N TRP A 206 8.53 7.06 -17.07
CA TRP A 206 7.94 6.40 -15.90
C TRP A 206 8.52 6.93 -14.59
N LEU A 207 9.81 7.23 -14.53
CA LEU A 207 10.41 7.87 -13.35
C LEU A 207 9.67 9.16 -12.99
N ARG A 208 9.49 10.06 -13.96
CA ARG A 208 8.82 11.35 -13.74
C ARG A 208 7.37 11.14 -13.31
N GLN A 209 6.64 10.27 -14.01
CA GLN A 209 5.24 9.98 -13.70
C GLN A 209 5.09 9.40 -12.30
N ARG A 210 5.92 8.42 -11.93
CA ARG A 210 5.83 7.78 -10.62
C ARG A 210 6.24 8.71 -9.48
N LEU A 211 7.31 9.47 -9.63
CA LEU A 211 7.72 10.45 -8.61
C LEU A 211 6.66 11.53 -8.40
N GLN A 212 6.08 12.03 -9.48
CA GLN A 212 4.99 13.01 -9.42
C GLN A 212 3.75 12.41 -8.75
N TRP A 213 3.40 11.15 -9.05
CA TRP A 213 2.29 10.46 -8.44
C TRP A 213 2.46 10.27 -6.94
N TRP A 214 3.64 9.87 -6.46
CA TRP A 214 3.91 9.77 -5.02
C TRP A 214 3.82 11.13 -4.33
N ARG A 215 4.28 12.19 -4.97
CA ARG A 215 4.25 13.56 -4.43
C ARG A 215 2.85 14.17 -4.40
N LYS A 216 1.97 13.74 -5.28
CA LYS A 216 0.61 14.28 -5.41
C LYS A 216 -0.20 14.19 -4.11
N PHE A 217 -0.06 13.11 -3.36
CA PHE A 217 -0.84 12.88 -2.14
C PHE A 217 -0.10 13.29 -0.86
N ALA A 218 1.09 13.81 -0.98
CA ALA A 218 1.97 14.12 0.13
C ALA A 218 1.68 15.50 0.73
N VAL A 219 1.73 15.60 2.05
CA VAL A 219 1.77 16.87 2.78
C VAL A 219 3.16 17.53 2.62
N GLY A 220 4.22 16.71 2.68
CA GLY A 220 5.60 17.09 2.45
C GLY A 220 6.20 16.46 1.17
N PRO A 221 5.90 16.96 -0.05
CA PRO A 221 6.37 16.36 -1.30
C PRO A 221 7.89 16.21 -1.41
N SER A 222 8.66 17.04 -0.69
CA SER A 222 10.12 16.97 -0.62
C SER A 222 10.66 15.72 0.07
N ASN A 223 9.84 15.05 0.90
CA ASN A 223 10.20 13.79 1.54
C ASN A 223 10.28 12.62 0.55
N PHE A 224 9.69 12.79 -0.64
CA PHE A 224 9.75 11.82 -1.73
C PHE A 224 10.82 12.22 -2.73
N SER A 225 11.81 11.36 -2.89
CA SER A 225 13.00 11.59 -3.73
C SER A 225 13.29 10.39 -4.63
N SER A 226 14.19 10.55 -5.56
CA SER A 226 14.69 9.48 -6.42
C SER A 226 16.21 9.44 -6.42
N SER A 227 16.76 8.24 -6.59
CA SER A 227 18.18 8.02 -6.90
C SER A 227 18.31 7.08 -8.08
N ASP A 228 19.35 7.25 -8.87
CA ASP A 228 19.74 6.32 -9.92
C ASP A 228 20.64 5.22 -9.35
N PHE A 229 20.68 4.10 -10.04
CA PHE A 229 21.58 3.00 -9.76
C PHE A 229 21.84 2.20 -11.04
N GLN A 230 22.89 1.41 -11.03
CA GLN A 230 23.15 0.37 -12.01
C GLN A 230 23.07 -0.98 -11.32
N ASP A 231 22.50 -1.99 -11.99
CA ASP A 231 22.51 -3.35 -11.49
C ASP A 231 23.87 -4.03 -11.77
N GLU A 232 23.99 -5.29 -11.34
CA GLU A 232 25.23 -6.08 -11.51
C GLU A 232 25.61 -6.26 -13.00
N GLU A 233 24.64 -6.14 -13.90
CA GLU A 233 24.83 -6.23 -15.35
C GLU A 233 25.04 -4.84 -16.01
N GLY A 234 25.16 -3.79 -15.21
CA GLY A 234 25.37 -2.40 -15.66
C GLY A 234 24.12 -1.73 -16.23
N ARG A 235 22.94 -2.33 -16.08
CA ARG A 235 21.67 -1.76 -16.56
C ARG A 235 21.19 -0.65 -15.63
N ARG A 236 20.76 0.44 -16.23
CA ARG A 236 20.28 1.62 -15.51
C ARG A 236 18.91 1.37 -14.86
N GLY A 237 18.77 1.82 -13.63
CA GLY A 237 17.53 1.84 -12.89
C GLY A 237 17.40 3.03 -11.96
N PHE A 238 16.21 3.18 -11.37
CA PHE A 238 15.91 4.21 -10.39
C PHE A 238 15.22 3.63 -9.18
N LYS A 239 15.51 4.21 -8.01
CA LYS A 239 14.77 3.92 -6.77
C LYS A 239 14.05 5.19 -6.34
N LEU A 240 12.76 5.06 -6.04
CA LEU A 240 11.99 6.09 -5.38
C LEU A 240 11.98 5.84 -3.88
N HIS A 241 12.17 6.89 -3.11
CA HIS A 241 12.37 6.81 -1.68
C HIS A 241 11.41 7.73 -0.92
N TYR A 242 11.12 7.34 0.30
CA TYR A 242 10.55 8.23 1.31
C TYR A 242 11.54 8.39 2.48
N LYS A 243 11.67 9.64 2.97
CA LYS A 243 12.53 9.98 4.12
C LYS A 243 11.77 9.78 5.42
N PHE A 244 11.97 8.61 6.06
CA PHE A 244 11.47 8.35 7.41
C PHE A 244 12.38 8.98 8.48
N PRO A 245 11.93 9.08 9.74
CA PRO A 245 12.75 9.62 10.83
C PRO A 245 14.06 8.85 11.08
N TRP A 246 14.09 7.55 10.77
CA TRP A 246 15.28 6.69 10.94
C TRP A 246 16.16 6.58 9.70
N GLY A 247 15.77 7.17 8.58
CA GLY A 247 16.50 7.13 7.32
C GLY A 247 15.61 7.02 6.10
N THR A 248 16.23 6.88 4.97
CA THR A 248 15.56 6.84 3.66
C THR A 248 15.27 5.39 3.27
N GLU A 249 14.00 5.07 3.00
CA GLU A 249 13.55 3.74 2.59
C GLU A 249 13.03 3.76 1.16
N THR A 250 13.34 2.70 0.41
CA THR A 250 12.85 2.53 -0.96
C THR A 250 11.38 2.10 -0.94
N ILE A 251 10.54 2.83 -1.66
CA ILE A 251 9.10 2.56 -1.82
C ILE A 251 8.75 2.01 -3.21
N GLU A 252 9.52 2.34 -4.23
CA GLU A 252 9.32 1.86 -5.59
C GLU A 252 10.67 1.76 -6.33
N THR A 253 10.81 0.79 -7.24
CA THR A 253 12.02 0.57 -8.04
C THR A 253 11.64 0.45 -9.51
N LEU A 254 12.36 1.16 -10.35
CA LEU A 254 12.23 1.13 -11.81
C LEU A 254 13.52 0.56 -12.41
N LYS A 255 13.40 -0.46 -13.27
CA LYS A 255 14.54 -1.10 -13.94
C LYS A 255 14.27 -1.30 -15.41
N ASN A 256 15.29 -1.14 -16.23
CA ASN A 256 15.29 -1.68 -17.58
C ASN A 256 15.95 -3.07 -17.54
N LEU A 257 15.16 -4.11 -17.74
CA LEU A 257 15.62 -5.52 -17.68
C LEU A 257 16.16 -6.00 -19.04
N GLY A 258 16.06 -5.19 -20.11
CA GLY A 258 16.34 -5.64 -21.45
C GLY A 258 15.33 -6.69 -21.93
N ASP A 259 15.77 -7.62 -22.73
CA ASP A 259 14.99 -8.74 -23.26
C ASP A 259 15.30 -10.09 -22.57
N THR A 260 16.31 -10.12 -21.71
CA THR A 260 16.86 -11.35 -21.09
C THR A 260 15.80 -12.15 -20.35
N GLU A 261 15.03 -11.50 -19.46
CA GLU A 261 14.00 -12.19 -18.66
C GLU A 261 12.86 -12.74 -19.51
N LEU A 262 12.52 -12.02 -20.60
CA LEU A 262 11.50 -12.46 -21.53
C LEU A 262 11.98 -13.67 -22.36
N LEU A 263 13.21 -13.66 -22.81
CA LEU A 263 13.83 -14.77 -23.53
C LEU A 263 13.98 -16.03 -22.63
N GLN A 264 14.31 -15.84 -21.36
CA GLN A 264 14.36 -16.93 -20.38
C GLN A 264 12.98 -17.54 -20.10
N MET A 265 11.94 -16.70 -20.06
CA MET A 265 10.57 -17.15 -19.83
C MET A 265 10.02 -18.00 -20.99
N TYR A 266 10.47 -17.73 -22.23
CA TYR A 266 10.01 -18.40 -23.43
C TYR A 266 11.19 -19.02 -24.17
N PRO A 267 11.75 -20.13 -23.66
CA PRO A 267 12.82 -20.85 -24.36
C PRO A 267 12.29 -21.49 -25.66
N GLY A 268 12.93 -21.24 -26.78
CA GLY A 268 12.55 -21.80 -28.07
C GLY A 268 12.38 -20.75 -29.17
N ASP A 269 11.27 -20.80 -29.92
CA ASP A 269 11.04 -19.86 -31.01
C ASP A 269 10.72 -18.43 -30.52
N SER A 270 11.69 -17.54 -30.66
CA SER A 270 11.56 -16.15 -30.31
C SER A 270 10.63 -15.33 -31.22
N SER A 271 10.16 -15.92 -32.33
CA SER A 271 9.26 -15.24 -33.28
C SER A 271 7.93 -14.82 -32.64
N GLN A 272 7.45 -15.58 -31.65
CA GLN A 272 6.24 -15.29 -30.90
C GLN A 272 6.39 -14.04 -30.01
N LEU A 273 7.63 -13.64 -29.66
CA LEU A 273 7.93 -12.49 -28.82
C LEU A 273 7.98 -11.18 -29.60
N LEU A 274 7.97 -11.26 -30.93
CA LEU A 274 8.16 -10.09 -31.79
C LEU A 274 6.96 -9.14 -31.71
N GLY A 275 7.22 -7.94 -31.20
CA GLY A 275 6.30 -6.82 -31.25
C GLY A 275 6.62 -5.86 -32.39
N ARG A 276 5.64 -5.05 -32.79
CA ARG A 276 5.78 -4.08 -33.89
C ARG A 276 6.07 -2.68 -33.35
N ASP A 277 7.23 -2.14 -33.70
CA ASP A 277 7.58 -0.73 -33.51
C ASP A 277 7.53 -0.03 -34.89
N GLY A 278 6.36 0.53 -35.20
CA GLY A 278 6.06 1.04 -36.53
C GLY A 278 6.07 -0.08 -37.57
N ARG A 279 7.05 -0.05 -38.49
CA ARG A 279 7.22 -1.08 -39.55
C ARG A 279 8.22 -2.17 -39.19
N LYS A 280 8.87 -2.09 -38.03
CA LYS A 280 9.89 -3.04 -37.62
C LYS A 280 9.34 -4.01 -36.58
N SER A 281 9.69 -5.30 -36.73
CA SER A 281 9.47 -6.31 -35.72
C SER A 281 10.71 -6.39 -34.83
N VAL A 282 10.50 -6.29 -33.51
CA VAL A 282 11.59 -6.29 -32.52
C VAL A 282 11.18 -7.13 -31.30
N ILE A 283 12.14 -7.78 -30.66
CA ILE A 283 11.94 -8.30 -29.30
C ILE A 283 11.96 -7.08 -28.36
N PRO A 284 10.93 -6.88 -27.53
CA PRO A 284 10.88 -5.69 -26.70
C PRO A 284 11.83 -5.79 -25.50
N HIS A 285 12.31 -4.64 -25.05
CA HIS A 285 12.86 -4.50 -23.71
C HIS A 285 11.72 -4.39 -22.69
N VAL A 286 11.92 -5.04 -21.56
CA VAL A 286 11.00 -5.01 -20.41
C VAL A 286 11.46 -3.93 -19.43
N LEU A 287 10.60 -2.96 -19.17
CA LEU A 287 10.79 -2.01 -18.06
C LEU A 287 9.91 -2.45 -16.90
N SER A 288 10.50 -2.72 -15.77
CA SER A 288 9.80 -3.10 -14.54
C SER A 288 9.65 -1.89 -13.62
N VAL A 289 8.42 -1.54 -13.27
CA VAL A 289 8.09 -0.55 -12.25
C VAL A 289 7.43 -1.29 -11.09
N ASN A 290 8.17 -1.49 -10.01
CA ASN A 290 7.75 -2.32 -8.88
C ASN A 290 7.67 -1.49 -7.60
N GLY A 291 6.45 -1.29 -7.10
CA GLY A 291 6.14 -0.51 -5.89
C GLY A 291 5.79 -1.40 -4.70
N ASN A 292 6.17 -0.98 -3.50
CA ASN A 292 5.75 -1.58 -2.25
C ASN A 292 4.64 -0.72 -1.63
N LEU A 293 3.37 -1.15 -1.79
CA LEU A 293 2.22 -0.39 -1.31
C LEU A 293 2.14 -0.34 0.22
N ASP A 294 2.59 -1.36 0.93
CA ASP A 294 2.59 -1.37 2.39
C ASP A 294 3.58 -0.33 2.95
N ARG A 295 4.77 -0.21 2.34
CA ARG A 295 5.70 0.89 2.66
C ARG A 295 5.13 2.25 2.27
N GLY A 296 4.38 2.33 1.18
CA GLY A 296 3.65 3.51 0.77
C GLY A 296 2.62 3.96 1.80
N VAL A 297 1.85 3.03 2.35
CA VAL A 297 0.91 3.30 3.47
C VAL A 297 1.64 3.89 4.66
N LEU A 298 2.77 3.29 5.06
CA LEU A 298 3.58 3.81 6.17
C LEU A 298 4.13 5.20 5.86
N ALA A 299 4.63 5.43 4.63
CA ALA A 299 5.13 6.72 4.20
C ALA A 299 4.06 7.82 4.34
N TYR A 300 2.84 7.57 3.87
CA TYR A 300 1.77 8.55 3.99
C TYR A 300 1.27 8.75 5.43
N LEU A 301 1.30 7.71 6.28
CA LEU A 301 1.02 7.88 7.71
C LEU A 301 2.05 8.80 8.37
N PHE A 302 3.34 8.62 8.06
CA PHE A 302 4.40 9.51 8.57
C PHE A 302 4.29 10.93 8.01
N ASP A 303 4.04 11.05 6.72
CA ASP A 303 3.94 12.34 6.04
C ASP A 303 2.73 13.17 6.51
N SER A 304 1.64 12.49 6.91
CA SER A 304 0.37 13.12 7.27
C SER A 304 0.27 13.58 8.72
N LEU A 305 1.14 13.10 9.63
CA LEU A 305 1.08 13.50 11.04
C LEU A 305 1.50 14.95 11.22
N GLN A 306 0.61 15.74 11.78
CA GLN A 306 0.88 17.12 12.18
C GLN A 306 0.55 17.33 13.65
N LEU A 307 1.45 18.01 14.35
CA LEU A 307 1.23 18.51 15.69
C LEU A 307 0.76 19.96 15.58
N VAL A 308 -0.50 20.19 15.91
CA VAL A 308 -1.14 21.50 15.79
C VAL A 308 -1.32 22.07 17.22
N GLU A 309 -0.86 23.28 17.45
CA GLU A 309 -1.13 23.98 18.71
C GLU A 309 -2.63 24.20 18.87
N ASN A 310 -3.16 23.93 20.06
CA ASN A 310 -4.58 24.15 20.33
C ASN A 310 -4.78 25.58 20.81
N PRO A 311 -5.34 26.50 19.98
CA PRO A 311 -5.49 27.89 20.33
C PRO A 311 -6.51 28.17 21.47
N LEU A 312 -7.32 27.15 21.82
CA LEU A 312 -8.42 27.30 22.78
C LEU A 312 -8.06 26.88 24.20
N THR A 313 -6.93 26.24 24.42
CA THR A 313 -6.49 25.85 25.76
C THR A 313 -5.30 26.71 26.19
N ALA A 314 -5.50 27.55 27.24
CA ALA A 314 -4.43 28.32 27.86
C ALA A 314 -3.31 27.46 28.51
N LYS A 315 -3.38 26.17 28.41
CA LYS A 315 -2.31 25.23 28.80
C LYS A 315 -1.29 25.11 27.66
N LYS A 316 -0.15 25.72 27.84
CA LYS A 316 1.01 25.81 26.93
C LYS A 316 1.55 24.50 26.34
N ASN A 317 0.98 23.32 26.65
CA ASN A 317 1.49 22.00 26.24
C ASN A 317 0.43 21.03 25.69
N SER A 318 -0.75 21.50 25.27
CA SER A 318 -1.74 20.58 24.64
C SER A 318 -1.66 20.68 23.13
N GLN A 319 -0.70 19.93 22.54
CA GLN A 319 -0.62 19.76 21.10
C GLN A 319 -1.68 18.74 20.62
N ARG A 320 -2.46 19.13 19.62
CA ARG A 320 -3.43 18.26 18.96
C ARG A 320 -2.74 17.49 17.84
N LYS A 321 -2.89 16.17 17.84
CA LYS A 321 -2.37 15.28 16.80
C LYS A 321 -3.41 15.15 15.68
N VAL A 322 -3.03 15.48 14.46
CA VAL A 322 -3.90 15.41 13.30
C VAL A 322 -3.22 14.57 12.21
N LEU A 323 -3.88 13.53 11.73
CA LEU A 323 -3.46 12.82 10.53
C LEU A 323 -4.11 13.49 9.31
N LYS A 324 -3.32 14.27 8.56
CA LYS A 324 -3.79 14.99 7.37
C LYS A 324 -3.58 14.17 6.09
N LEU A 325 -4.13 12.96 6.04
CA LEU A 325 -4.13 12.18 4.79
C LEU A 325 -4.87 12.96 3.70
N HIS A 326 -4.35 12.86 2.49
CA HIS A 326 -4.99 13.44 1.31
C HIS A 326 -6.43 12.93 1.15
N PRO A 327 -7.40 13.74 0.73
CA PRO A 327 -8.80 13.33 0.64
C PRO A 327 -9.04 12.05 -0.17
N CYS A 328 -8.26 11.79 -1.22
CA CYS A 328 -8.35 10.53 -1.98
C CYS A 328 -7.92 9.32 -1.16
N LEU A 329 -6.95 9.49 -0.27
CA LEU A 329 -6.36 8.40 0.53
C LEU A 329 -7.06 8.21 1.87
N ALA A 330 -7.67 9.25 2.46
CA ALA A 330 -8.35 9.18 3.75
C ALA A 330 -9.37 8.03 3.77
N PRO A 331 -9.31 7.11 4.77
CA PRO A 331 -10.20 5.95 4.84
C PRO A 331 -11.67 6.31 4.92
N LEU A 332 -11.95 7.34 5.71
CA LEU A 332 -13.29 7.83 5.98
C LEU A 332 -13.38 9.32 5.61
N LYS A 333 -14.48 9.70 4.94
CA LYS A 333 -14.64 11.06 4.46
C LYS A 333 -15.41 11.93 5.47
N VAL A 334 -16.39 11.33 6.16
CA VAL A 334 -17.26 12.06 7.08
C VAL A 334 -17.62 11.22 8.30
N ALA A 335 -17.77 11.84 9.46
CA ALA A 335 -18.37 11.26 10.64
C ALA A 335 -19.72 11.92 10.91
N LEU A 336 -20.73 11.14 11.30
CA LEU A 336 -22.04 11.60 11.70
C LEU A 336 -22.21 11.41 13.19
N ASP A 337 -22.49 12.47 13.93
CA ASP A 337 -22.68 12.46 15.38
C ASP A 337 -23.95 13.19 15.82
N LEU A 338 -24.38 12.83 17.03
CA LEU A 338 -25.53 13.44 17.69
C LEU A 338 -25.09 14.63 18.55
N GLY A 339 -25.78 15.74 18.39
CA GLY A 339 -25.69 16.87 19.31
C GLY A 339 -26.84 16.89 20.32
N LYS A 340 -27.30 18.08 20.67
CA LYS A 340 -28.45 18.28 21.57
C LYS A 340 -29.74 18.00 20.81
N GLY A 341 -30.69 17.31 21.47
CA GLY A 341 -32.01 17.03 20.92
C GLY A 341 -32.53 15.64 21.27
N PRO A 342 -33.70 15.25 20.73
CA PRO A 342 -34.30 13.95 20.94
C PRO A 342 -33.53 12.86 20.23
N ILE A 343 -32.93 11.94 20.98
CA ILE A 343 -31.95 10.97 20.49
C ILE A 343 -32.53 10.05 19.40
N THR A 344 -33.78 9.64 19.53
CA THR A 344 -34.42 8.70 18.59
C THR A 344 -34.55 9.31 17.20
N GLU A 345 -35.10 10.52 17.12
CA GLU A 345 -35.31 11.26 15.89
C GLU A 345 -34.00 11.66 15.24
N LEU A 346 -33.04 12.11 16.05
CA LEU A 346 -31.70 12.46 15.55
C LEU A 346 -30.98 11.22 14.95
N ARG A 347 -31.12 10.04 15.59
CA ARG A 347 -30.59 8.78 15.03
C ARG A 347 -31.22 8.40 13.70
N GLN A 348 -32.51 8.63 13.54
CA GLN A 348 -33.20 8.34 12.26
C GLN A 348 -32.66 9.25 11.14
N VAL A 349 -32.44 10.53 11.43
CA VAL A 349 -31.82 11.47 10.47
C VAL A 349 -30.39 11.03 10.12
N CYS A 350 -29.59 10.67 11.13
CA CYS A 350 -28.23 10.15 10.90
C CYS A 350 -28.23 8.90 10.04
N GLN A 351 -29.15 7.95 10.28
CA GLN A 351 -29.29 6.73 9.49
C GLN A 351 -29.65 7.02 8.04
N GLY A 352 -30.58 7.94 7.82
CA GLY A 352 -30.94 8.40 6.47
C GLY A 352 -29.75 9.00 5.72
N LEU A 353 -29.01 9.90 6.38
CA LEU A 353 -27.79 10.48 5.82
C LEU A 353 -26.69 9.44 5.58
N PHE A 354 -26.51 8.51 6.50
CA PHE A 354 -25.53 7.44 6.35
C PHE A 354 -25.79 6.62 5.09
N ASN A 355 -27.04 6.23 4.88
CA ASN A 355 -27.45 5.48 3.69
C ASN A 355 -27.24 6.31 2.40
N GLU A 356 -27.72 7.54 2.37
CA GLU A 356 -27.58 8.45 1.22
C GLU A 356 -26.11 8.67 0.83
N LEU A 357 -25.23 8.96 1.80
CA LEU A 357 -23.81 9.20 1.56
C LEU A 357 -23.09 7.94 1.10
N THR A 358 -23.39 6.80 1.71
CA THR A 358 -22.77 5.51 1.36
C THR A 358 -23.18 5.06 -0.05
N GLU A 359 -24.44 5.19 -0.43
CA GLU A 359 -24.94 4.92 -1.78
C GLU A 359 -24.25 5.79 -2.84
N ASN A 360 -23.83 6.99 -2.48
CA ASN A 360 -23.06 7.89 -3.34
C ASN A 360 -21.53 7.70 -3.23
N GLY A 361 -21.06 6.60 -2.65
CA GLY A 361 -19.64 6.24 -2.59
C GLY A 361 -18.81 7.07 -1.59
N ILE A 362 -19.46 7.76 -0.66
CA ILE A 362 -18.80 8.51 0.42
C ILE A 362 -18.70 7.61 1.64
N SER A 363 -17.48 7.32 2.09
CA SER A 363 -17.26 6.50 3.29
C SER A 363 -17.58 7.30 4.56
N VAL A 364 -18.46 6.73 5.41
CA VAL A 364 -19.04 7.38 6.59
C VAL A 364 -18.67 6.63 7.85
N TRP A 365 -18.31 7.37 8.91
CA TRP A 365 -18.20 6.83 10.26
C TRP A 365 -19.52 7.05 11.01
N PRO A 366 -20.17 5.98 11.50
CA PRO A 366 -21.44 6.09 12.21
C PRO A 366 -21.23 6.43 13.70
N GLY A 367 -20.72 7.61 14.03
CA GLY A 367 -20.47 8.04 15.41
C GLY A 367 -21.73 8.06 16.28
N TYR A 368 -22.89 8.29 15.66
CA TYR A 368 -24.20 8.28 16.32
C TYR A 368 -24.60 6.91 16.90
N LEU A 369 -23.93 5.82 16.55
CA LEU A 369 -24.14 4.49 17.10
C LEU A 369 -23.26 4.21 18.32
N GLU A 370 -22.30 5.06 18.63
CA GLU A 370 -21.42 4.87 19.77
C GLU A 370 -22.19 5.04 21.08
N THR A 371 -21.90 4.15 22.01
CA THR A 371 -22.58 4.14 23.33
C THR A 371 -21.89 5.04 24.35
N VAL A 372 -20.59 5.33 24.12
CA VAL A 372 -19.81 6.18 25.03
C VAL A 372 -19.98 7.64 24.63
N GLN A 373 -20.54 8.43 25.52
CA GLN A 373 -20.64 9.87 25.32
C GLN A 373 -19.28 10.53 25.52
N LEU A 374 -18.75 11.08 24.43
CA LEU A 374 -17.53 11.86 24.42
C LEU A 374 -17.87 13.37 24.39
N SER A 375 -17.02 14.19 24.99
CA SER A 375 -17.12 15.64 24.79
C SER A 375 -16.80 15.98 23.31
N LEU A 376 -17.28 17.13 22.83
CA LEU A 376 -16.99 17.58 21.46
C LEU A 376 -15.48 17.68 21.18
N GLU A 377 -14.69 18.10 22.17
CA GLU A 377 -13.22 18.15 22.02
C GLU A 377 -12.59 16.76 21.87
N GLN A 378 -13.10 15.78 22.62
CA GLN A 378 -12.66 14.39 22.49
C GLN A 378 -13.06 13.80 21.13
N LEU A 379 -14.26 14.13 20.61
CA LEU A 379 -14.70 13.74 19.28
C LEU A 379 -13.81 14.37 18.20
N TYR A 380 -13.50 15.66 18.30
CA TYR A 380 -12.57 16.31 17.36
C TYR A 380 -11.20 15.66 17.37
N THR A 381 -10.63 15.39 18.54
CA THR A 381 -9.34 14.69 18.65
C THR A 381 -9.40 13.30 18.02
N LYS A 382 -10.46 12.55 18.31
CA LYS A 382 -10.67 11.22 17.77
C LYS A 382 -10.71 11.23 16.25
N TYR A 383 -11.53 12.09 15.64
CA TYR A 383 -11.72 12.12 14.19
C TYR A 383 -10.53 12.72 13.46
N ASP A 384 -9.83 13.67 14.04
CA ASP A 384 -8.58 14.20 13.51
C ASP A 384 -7.47 13.13 13.47
N GLU A 385 -7.37 12.29 14.53
CA GLU A 385 -6.46 11.13 14.56
C GLU A 385 -6.90 10.00 13.63
N MET A 386 -8.20 9.85 13.33
CA MET A 386 -8.71 8.89 12.32
C MET A 386 -8.61 9.42 10.90
N SER A 387 -8.13 10.65 10.72
CA SER A 387 -8.04 11.32 9.43
C SER A 387 -9.38 11.54 8.72
N ILE A 388 -10.47 11.69 9.46
CA ILE A 388 -11.80 11.98 8.93
C ILE A 388 -11.82 13.44 8.47
N LEU A 389 -12.24 13.69 7.21
CA LEU A 389 -12.17 15.03 6.61
C LEU A 389 -13.18 16.00 7.21
N PHE A 390 -14.39 15.52 7.48
CA PHE A 390 -15.50 16.31 7.98
C PHE A 390 -16.23 15.59 9.12
N MET A 391 -16.65 16.35 10.12
CA MET A 391 -17.59 15.90 11.12
C MET A 391 -18.90 16.67 10.95
N VAL A 392 -20.00 15.95 10.89
CA VAL A 392 -21.36 16.49 10.83
C VAL A 392 -22.06 16.22 12.15
N LEU A 393 -22.52 17.29 12.79
CA LEU A 393 -23.27 17.23 14.02
C LEU A 393 -24.75 17.50 13.72
N ILE A 394 -25.61 16.55 14.05
CA ILE A 394 -27.05 16.59 13.90
C ILE A 394 -27.67 16.98 15.23
N THR A 395 -28.51 18.02 15.26
CA THR A 395 -29.10 18.62 16.47
C THR A 395 -30.60 18.80 16.31
N ASP A 396 -31.28 19.32 17.35
CA ASP A 396 -32.65 19.78 17.31
C ASP A 396 -32.90 20.78 16.16
N ALA A 397 -31.98 21.71 15.92
CA ALA A 397 -32.07 22.65 14.81
C ALA A 397 -32.12 21.93 13.44
N THR A 398 -31.55 20.73 13.34
CA THR A 398 -31.65 19.91 12.10
C THR A 398 -33.08 19.40 11.91
N LEU A 399 -33.78 19.04 12.99
CA LEU A 399 -35.18 18.61 12.92
C LEU A 399 -36.12 19.76 12.59
N GLU A 400 -35.83 20.96 13.09
CA GLU A 400 -36.67 22.13 12.88
C GLU A 400 -36.52 22.76 11.49
N ASN A 401 -35.29 22.91 11.02
CA ASN A 401 -34.99 23.71 9.81
C ASN A 401 -34.04 23.04 8.82
N GLY A 402 -33.68 21.76 9.04
CA GLY A 402 -32.82 21.01 8.15
C GLY A 402 -31.33 21.43 8.16
N VAL A 403 -30.90 22.21 9.17
CA VAL A 403 -29.52 22.71 9.22
C VAL A 403 -28.63 21.81 10.06
N VAL A 404 -27.48 21.41 9.52
CA VAL A 404 -26.44 20.63 10.20
C VAL A 404 -25.20 21.49 10.42
N GLN A 405 -24.43 21.18 11.46
CA GLN A 405 -23.11 21.78 11.67
C GLN A 405 -22.04 20.89 11.06
N LEU A 406 -21.28 21.44 10.12
CA LEU A 406 -20.15 20.80 9.45
C LEU A 406 -18.84 21.36 10.01
N ARG A 407 -17.93 20.49 10.50
CA ARG A 407 -16.57 20.87 10.89
C ARG A 407 -15.54 20.24 9.97
N SER A 408 -14.65 21.06 9.41
CA SER A 408 -13.52 20.60 8.63
C SER A 408 -12.33 20.21 9.53
N ARG A 409 -11.68 19.06 9.25
CA ARG A 409 -10.43 18.63 9.88
C ARG A 409 -9.28 19.62 9.61
N ASP A 410 -9.17 20.08 8.36
CA ASP A 410 -8.00 20.82 7.89
C ASP A 410 -8.00 22.27 8.35
N THR A 411 -9.15 22.94 8.32
CA THR A 411 -9.30 24.34 8.73
C THR A 411 -9.85 24.52 10.13
N THR A 412 -10.42 23.46 10.72
CA THR A 412 -11.16 23.50 12.01
C THR A 412 -12.40 24.40 12.01
N VAL A 413 -12.70 25.02 10.87
CA VAL A 413 -13.86 25.90 10.71
C VAL A 413 -15.15 25.10 10.85
N LYS A 414 -16.14 25.69 11.49
CA LYS A 414 -17.49 25.17 11.65
C LYS A 414 -18.43 25.99 10.79
N GLU A 415 -19.14 25.33 9.91
CA GLU A 415 -20.10 25.95 9.01
C GLU A 415 -21.48 25.36 9.23
N MET A 416 -22.51 26.19 9.08
CA MET A 416 -23.89 25.74 9.08
C MET A 416 -24.32 25.50 7.65
N MET A 417 -24.88 24.32 7.38
CA MET A 417 -25.27 23.91 6.03
C MET A 417 -26.64 23.22 6.07
N HIS A 418 -27.46 23.48 5.06
CA HIS A 418 -28.69 22.71 4.92
C HIS A 418 -28.38 21.28 4.48
N ILE A 419 -29.03 20.30 5.11
CA ILE A 419 -28.81 18.85 4.93
C ILE A 419 -28.87 18.42 3.47
N SER A 420 -29.76 19.00 2.66
CA SER A 420 -29.88 18.68 1.22
C SER A 420 -28.67 19.05 0.38
N ARG A 421 -27.79 19.91 0.86
CA ARG A 421 -26.57 20.32 0.15
C ARG A 421 -25.34 19.49 0.56
N LEU A 422 -25.46 18.75 1.65
CA LEU A 422 -24.31 18.05 2.24
C LEU A 422 -23.69 17.02 1.28
N LYS A 423 -24.52 16.21 0.66
CA LYS A 423 -24.07 15.19 -0.30
C LYS A 423 -23.30 15.83 -1.46
N ASP A 424 -23.88 16.81 -2.12
CA ASP A 424 -23.27 17.47 -3.28
C ASP A 424 -21.96 18.17 -2.91
N PHE A 425 -21.92 18.81 -1.74
CA PHE A 425 -20.70 19.43 -1.20
C PHE A 425 -19.59 18.40 -1.01
N LEU A 426 -19.87 17.29 -0.31
CA LEU A 426 -18.87 16.24 -0.03
C LEU A 426 -18.41 15.56 -1.32
N THR A 427 -19.32 15.23 -2.22
CA THR A 427 -19.01 14.65 -3.53
C THR A 427 -18.09 15.56 -4.34
N LYS A 428 -18.43 16.85 -4.42
CA LYS A 428 -17.61 17.84 -5.11
C LYS A 428 -16.22 18.00 -4.48
N TYR A 429 -16.15 18.01 -3.16
CA TYR A 429 -14.88 18.13 -2.43
C TYR A 429 -13.94 16.94 -2.73
N VAL A 430 -14.47 15.70 -2.63
CA VAL A 430 -13.69 14.49 -2.90
C VAL A 430 -13.27 14.40 -4.38
N THR A 431 -14.17 14.76 -5.30
CA THR A 431 -13.89 14.74 -6.74
C THR A 431 -12.86 15.80 -7.13
N SER A 432 -12.96 17.01 -6.56
CA SER A 432 -11.99 18.10 -6.82
C SER A 432 -10.58 17.71 -6.37
N ALA A 433 -10.46 17.00 -5.23
CA ALA A 433 -9.19 16.54 -4.72
C ALA A 433 -8.49 15.49 -5.63
N LYS A 434 -9.23 14.81 -6.53
CA LYS A 434 -8.62 13.90 -7.53
C LYS A 434 -7.88 14.65 -8.63
N ASN A 435 -8.27 15.89 -8.91
CA ASN A 435 -7.78 16.69 -10.03
C ASN A 435 -6.63 17.63 -9.66
N VAL A 436 -6.30 17.74 -8.40
CA VAL A 436 -5.16 18.48 -7.87
C VAL A 436 -3.97 17.54 -7.70
#